data_ea68b198437b3213f4d3c4bf1e81b6af
#
_entry.id   ea68b198437b3213f4d3c4bf1e81b6af
#
_cell.length_a   1.000
_cell.length_b   1.000
_cell.length_c   1.000
_cell.angle_alpha   90.00
_cell.angle_beta   90.00
_cell.angle_gamma   90.00
#
_symmetry.space_group_name_H-M   'P 1'
#
loop_
_entity.id
_entity.type
_entity.pdbx_description
1 polymer ?
#
loop_
_entity_poly.entity_id
_entity_poly.type
_entity_poly.pdbx_seq_one_letter_code
_entity_poly.pdbx_strand_id
1 'polypeptide(L)'
;MIHFERFQLDNGLTVIVHQDKSSPLVAFNILYDVGARDEDAHRTGFAHLFEHLMFGGSVNISNYDEVVEKSGGQNNAFTTNDITNYYITLPKDNLEQAFRLESDRMLSLAFTPKSLEVQRQVVVEEFKQNYLNQPYGDILLLMRPLAFKKHPYQWATIGKEVSHIEDATMEEVKEFFFKHYAPNNAILVVAGDVDIEEVKTLSEKGFAPIERRDVPVRNLPQEPRQEEARTLSVERDVPVDVFYSAYHMCSRADKNFYATDLISDILSRGNSSRLYNSLVKDQKLFSDLDAFIGGELDAGLFYFAGNLAEGVTMEAAEKGIEAELDKLKNELVPANELRKVKNKVQSAHMFSEISALNKAMHLATSELIGDANLVNTQLESYEAVTAEDIQELAKDIFRKENSNTLYYHAKKKQDDR
;
A
#
# COMPACT_ATOMS: atom_id res chain seq x y z
N MET A 1 -7.63 -20.59 -10.85
CA MET A 1 -7.23 -19.76 -12.02
C MET A 1 -8.35 -18.77 -12.27
N ILE A 2 -8.03 -17.48 -12.35
CA ILE A 2 -8.97 -16.40 -12.63
C ILE A 2 -9.02 -16.19 -14.14
N HIS A 3 -10.15 -16.50 -14.77
CA HIS A 3 -10.39 -16.22 -16.18
C HIS A 3 -10.91 -14.80 -16.32
N PHE A 4 -10.36 -14.01 -17.22
CA PHE A 4 -10.77 -12.63 -17.44
C PHE A 4 -10.68 -12.26 -18.91
N GLU A 5 -11.46 -11.27 -19.32
CA GLU A 5 -11.28 -10.56 -20.59
C GLU A 5 -10.67 -9.19 -20.32
N ARG A 6 -9.79 -8.77 -21.23
CA ARG A 6 -9.13 -7.47 -21.20
C ARG A 6 -9.34 -6.75 -22.52
N PHE A 7 -9.78 -5.52 -22.45
CA PHE A 7 -9.88 -4.62 -23.61
C PHE A 7 -9.48 -3.20 -23.20
N GLN A 8 -9.31 -2.32 -24.18
CA GLN A 8 -8.97 -0.93 -23.97
C GLN A 8 -9.90 -0.05 -24.79
N LEU A 9 -10.40 1.03 -24.18
CA LEU A 9 -11.16 2.06 -24.88
C LEU A 9 -10.21 2.98 -25.66
N ASP A 10 -10.72 3.68 -26.68
CA ASP A 10 -9.93 4.60 -27.52
C ASP A 10 -9.26 5.71 -26.72
N ASN A 11 -9.84 6.12 -25.60
CA ASN A 11 -9.26 7.12 -24.69
C ASN A 11 -8.15 6.57 -23.80
N GLY A 12 -7.83 5.28 -23.89
CA GLY A 12 -6.74 4.62 -23.19
C GLY A 12 -7.12 3.95 -21.86
N LEU A 13 -8.39 3.99 -21.43
CA LEU A 13 -8.84 3.25 -20.26
C LEU A 13 -8.70 1.74 -20.48
N THR A 14 -7.92 1.07 -19.64
CA THR A 14 -7.88 -0.40 -19.63
C THR A 14 -9.03 -0.94 -18.80
N VAL A 15 -9.79 -1.88 -19.37
CA VAL A 15 -10.91 -2.55 -18.72
C VAL A 15 -10.65 -4.05 -18.65
N ILE A 16 -10.83 -4.63 -17.46
CA ILE A 16 -10.72 -6.06 -17.21
C ILE A 16 -12.03 -6.55 -16.62
N VAL A 17 -12.54 -7.67 -17.13
CA VAL A 17 -13.80 -8.28 -16.69
C VAL A 17 -13.55 -9.70 -16.23
N HIS A 18 -13.91 -10.02 -14.99
CA HIS A 18 -13.90 -11.36 -14.45
C HIS A 18 -15.33 -11.80 -14.11
N GLN A 19 -15.86 -12.76 -14.87
CA GLN A 19 -17.19 -13.30 -14.63
C GLN A 19 -17.14 -14.41 -13.56
N ASP A 20 -17.89 -14.19 -12.46
CA ASP A 20 -18.04 -15.15 -11.37
C ASP A 20 -19.49 -15.13 -10.85
N LYS A 21 -20.28 -16.13 -11.25
CA LYS A 21 -21.70 -16.24 -10.89
C LYS A 21 -21.96 -16.94 -9.55
N SER A 22 -20.93 -17.13 -8.73
CA SER A 22 -21.05 -17.78 -7.42
C SER A 22 -21.80 -16.92 -6.38
N SER A 23 -21.90 -15.62 -6.61
CA SER A 23 -22.58 -14.63 -5.77
C SER A 23 -23.29 -13.61 -6.64
N PRO A 24 -24.48 -13.08 -6.26
CA PRO A 24 -25.19 -12.04 -7.01
C PRO A 24 -24.55 -10.64 -6.85
N LEU A 25 -23.36 -10.54 -6.30
CA LEU A 25 -22.65 -9.30 -6.08
C LEU A 25 -21.63 -9.04 -7.18
N VAL A 26 -21.39 -7.77 -7.42
CA VAL A 26 -20.36 -7.27 -8.32
C VAL A 26 -19.41 -6.36 -7.55
N ALA A 27 -18.12 -6.52 -7.80
CA ALA A 27 -17.08 -5.59 -7.41
C ALA A 27 -16.68 -4.75 -8.63
N PHE A 28 -16.83 -3.45 -8.51
CA PHE A 28 -16.37 -2.46 -9.46
C PHE A 28 -15.16 -1.76 -8.85
N ASN A 29 -14.00 -1.95 -9.42
CA ASN A 29 -12.74 -1.43 -8.89
C ASN A 29 -12.03 -0.58 -9.93
N ILE A 30 -11.70 0.65 -9.57
CA ILE A 30 -10.91 1.53 -10.43
C ILE A 30 -9.63 1.94 -9.72
N LEU A 31 -8.49 1.63 -10.34
CA LEU A 31 -7.17 1.93 -9.88
C LEU A 31 -6.58 3.05 -10.75
N TYR A 32 -6.14 4.12 -10.13
CA TYR A 32 -5.37 5.18 -10.78
C TYR A 32 -3.88 5.01 -10.45
N ASP A 33 -3.03 5.06 -11.49
CA ASP A 33 -1.57 5.02 -11.34
C ASP A 33 -1.05 6.39 -10.86
N VAL A 34 -1.47 6.75 -9.66
CA VAL A 34 -1.05 7.96 -8.94
C VAL A 34 -1.07 7.72 -7.45
N GLY A 35 0.00 8.07 -6.77
CA GLY A 35 0.14 7.97 -5.33
C GLY A 35 1.03 9.07 -4.76
N ALA A 36 1.44 8.92 -3.51
CA ALA A 36 2.27 9.94 -2.85
C ALA A 36 3.61 10.19 -3.56
N ARG A 37 4.14 9.23 -4.32
CA ARG A 37 5.38 9.40 -5.10
C ARG A 37 5.26 10.40 -6.25
N ASP A 38 4.05 10.72 -6.69
CA ASP A 38 3.78 11.62 -7.82
C ASP A 38 3.60 13.08 -7.39
N GLU A 39 3.72 13.33 -6.09
CA GLU A 39 3.56 14.66 -5.49
C GLU A 39 4.82 15.51 -5.60
N ASP A 40 4.64 16.82 -5.60
CA ASP A 40 5.75 17.76 -5.43
C ASP A 40 6.24 17.72 -3.97
N ALA A 41 7.57 17.74 -3.78
CA ALA A 41 8.19 17.70 -2.46
C ALA A 41 7.79 18.84 -1.51
N HIS A 42 7.25 19.94 -2.06
CA HIS A 42 6.73 21.11 -1.33
C HIS A 42 5.19 21.12 -1.24
N ARG A 43 4.51 20.09 -1.77
CA ARG A 43 3.05 19.92 -1.79
C ARG A 43 2.69 18.45 -1.63
N THR A 44 3.06 17.87 -0.49
CA THR A 44 2.83 16.46 -0.19
C THR A 44 1.49 16.23 0.50
N GLY A 45 0.95 15.02 0.38
CA GLY A 45 -0.36 14.64 0.91
C GLY A 45 -1.52 14.86 -0.08
N PHE A 46 -1.22 15.31 -1.31
CA PHE A 46 -2.25 15.59 -2.32
C PHE A 46 -2.95 14.33 -2.81
N ALA A 47 -2.24 13.22 -3.01
CA ALA A 47 -2.86 11.96 -3.43
C ALA A 47 -3.91 11.50 -2.40
N HIS A 48 -3.61 11.61 -1.11
CA HIS A 48 -4.53 11.30 -0.03
C HIS A 48 -5.67 12.33 0.08
N LEU A 49 -5.37 13.63 -0.07
CA LEU A 49 -6.43 14.66 -0.14
C LEU A 49 -7.41 14.35 -1.28
N PHE A 50 -6.90 13.85 -2.43
CA PHE A 50 -7.75 13.46 -3.56
C PHE A 50 -8.61 12.24 -3.27
N GLU A 51 -8.11 11.28 -2.50
CA GLU A 51 -8.97 10.18 -2.03
C GLU A 51 -10.24 10.73 -1.38
N HIS A 52 -10.11 11.69 -0.49
CA HIS A 52 -11.25 12.37 0.16
C HIS A 52 -12.07 13.23 -0.79
N LEU A 53 -11.44 14.04 -1.63
CA LEU A 53 -12.13 14.94 -2.57
C LEU A 53 -13.02 14.19 -3.57
N MET A 54 -12.65 12.97 -3.94
CA MET A 54 -13.41 12.13 -4.86
C MET A 54 -14.79 11.73 -4.31
N PHE A 55 -15.01 11.80 -3.01
CA PHE A 55 -16.31 11.60 -2.37
C PHE A 55 -17.08 12.93 -2.14
N GLY A 56 -16.45 14.06 -2.41
CA GLY A 56 -17.03 15.40 -2.20
C GLY A 56 -18.04 15.86 -3.26
N GLY A 57 -18.43 14.95 -4.17
CA GLY A 57 -19.35 15.24 -5.28
C GLY A 57 -18.63 15.51 -6.59
N SER A 58 -19.30 15.18 -7.68
CA SER A 58 -18.83 15.36 -9.05
C SER A 58 -19.72 16.34 -9.82
N VAL A 59 -19.42 16.56 -11.09
CA VAL A 59 -20.07 17.59 -11.91
C VAL A 59 -21.59 17.41 -12.01
N ASN A 60 -22.09 16.18 -12.06
CA ASN A 60 -23.52 15.88 -12.17
C ASN A 60 -24.10 15.18 -10.93
N ILE A 61 -23.27 14.74 -9.99
CA ILE A 61 -23.67 13.97 -8.81
C ILE A 61 -23.13 14.66 -7.55
N SER A 62 -24.02 15.32 -6.83
CA SER A 62 -23.67 16.11 -5.65
C SER A 62 -23.43 15.29 -4.38
N ASN A 63 -23.98 14.06 -4.30
CA ASN A 63 -23.86 13.18 -3.16
C ASN A 63 -23.60 11.74 -3.64
N TYR A 64 -22.35 11.36 -3.62
CA TYR A 64 -21.88 10.06 -4.07
C TYR A 64 -22.41 8.92 -3.18
N ASP A 65 -22.27 9.04 -1.87
CA ASP A 65 -22.62 8.00 -0.90
C ASP A 65 -24.13 7.71 -0.91
N GLU A 66 -24.97 8.73 -1.06
CA GLU A 66 -26.42 8.55 -1.15
C GLU A 66 -26.82 7.66 -2.36
N VAL A 67 -26.12 7.80 -3.48
CA VAL A 67 -26.40 6.98 -4.68
C VAL A 67 -25.93 5.54 -4.43
N VAL A 68 -24.77 5.34 -3.80
CA VAL A 68 -24.26 4.01 -3.45
C VAL A 68 -25.22 3.30 -2.48
N GLU A 69 -25.63 3.98 -1.40
CA GLU A 69 -26.56 3.44 -0.40
C GLU A 69 -27.90 3.05 -1.02
N LYS A 70 -28.48 3.92 -1.86
CA LYS A 70 -29.73 3.62 -2.57
C LYS A 70 -29.60 2.44 -3.53
N SER A 71 -28.41 2.18 -4.03
CA SER A 71 -28.10 1.03 -4.88
C SER A 71 -27.79 -0.25 -4.07
N GLY A 72 -27.90 -0.21 -2.75
CA GLY A 72 -27.54 -1.33 -1.88
C GLY A 72 -26.05 -1.67 -1.91
N GLY A 73 -25.23 -0.70 -2.26
CA GLY A 73 -23.79 -0.85 -2.39
C GLY A 73 -23.02 -0.42 -1.14
N GLN A 74 -21.76 -0.80 -1.14
CA GLN A 74 -20.72 -0.33 -0.21
C GLN A 74 -19.52 0.14 -1.01
N ASN A 75 -18.90 1.23 -0.59
CA ASN A 75 -17.72 1.77 -1.23
C ASN A 75 -16.58 1.97 -0.22
N ASN A 76 -15.38 2.08 -0.72
CA ASN A 76 -14.24 2.61 0.01
C ASN A 76 -13.13 2.98 -0.98
N ALA A 77 -12.05 3.56 -0.46
CA ALA A 77 -10.85 3.87 -1.21
C ALA A 77 -9.61 3.69 -0.33
N PHE A 78 -8.45 3.71 -0.94
CA PHE A 78 -7.17 3.81 -0.24
C PHE A 78 -6.11 4.43 -1.15
N THR A 79 -5.18 5.13 -0.54
CA THR A 79 -4.01 5.71 -1.20
C THR A 79 -2.75 5.06 -0.63
N THR A 80 -1.84 4.70 -1.52
CA THR A 80 -0.49 4.23 -1.19
C THR A 80 0.56 5.22 -1.70
N ASN A 81 1.81 4.85 -1.58
CA ASN A 81 2.87 5.60 -2.24
C ASN A 81 2.73 5.61 -3.76
N ASP A 82 2.10 4.59 -4.35
CA ASP A 82 2.13 4.30 -5.78
C ASP A 82 0.81 4.49 -6.48
N ILE A 83 -0.30 4.20 -5.80
CA ILE A 83 -1.64 4.15 -6.40
C ILE A 83 -2.69 4.79 -5.50
N THR A 84 -3.78 5.23 -6.12
CA THR A 84 -5.04 5.52 -5.45
C THR A 84 -6.12 4.62 -6.06
N ASN A 85 -6.80 3.87 -5.21
CA ASN A 85 -7.76 2.85 -5.63
C ASN A 85 -9.13 3.10 -5.01
N TYR A 86 -10.17 3.03 -5.83
CA TYR A 86 -11.56 3.20 -5.42
C TYR A 86 -12.34 1.94 -5.79
N TYR A 87 -13.29 1.57 -4.96
CA TYR A 87 -14.14 0.43 -5.26
C TYR A 87 -15.55 0.57 -4.73
N ILE A 88 -16.47 -0.09 -5.43
CA ILE A 88 -17.87 -0.26 -5.04
C ILE A 88 -18.18 -1.75 -5.11
N THR A 89 -18.86 -2.27 -4.10
CA THR A 89 -19.50 -3.60 -4.15
C THR A 89 -21.00 -3.41 -4.07
N LEU A 90 -21.76 -4.02 -4.98
CA LEU A 90 -23.21 -3.82 -5.08
C LEU A 90 -23.88 -5.05 -5.71
N PRO A 91 -25.24 -5.18 -5.57
CA PRO A 91 -26.00 -6.15 -6.34
C PRO A 91 -25.86 -5.91 -7.83
N LYS A 92 -25.77 -6.97 -8.63
CA LYS A 92 -25.59 -6.91 -10.09
C LYS A 92 -26.61 -6.04 -10.81
N ASP A 93 -27.86 -6.06 -10.37
CA ASP A 93 -28.95 -5.31 -11.00
C ASP A 93 -28.74 -3.78 -10.94
N ASN A 94 -27.80 -3.32 -10.12
CA ASN A 94 -27.45 -1.93 -9.97
C ASN A 94 -26.07 -1.58 -10.55
N LEU A 95 -25.46 -2.45 -11.35
CA LEU A 95 -24.13 -2.26 -11.94
C LEU A 95 -24.02 -0.94 -12.72
N GLU A 96 -25.06 -0.53 -13.47
CA GLU A 96 -25.04 0.73 -14.21
C GLU A 96 -24.83 1.95 -13.30
N GLN A 97 -25.23 1.89 -12.00
CA GLN A 97 -25.00 3.00 -11.08
C GLN A 97 -23.51 3.16 -10.74
N ALA A 98 -22.76 2.05 -10.63
CA ALA A 98 -21.31 2.12 -10.44
C ALA A 98 -20.62 2.78 -11.64
N PHE A 99 -20.99 2.39 -12.86
CA PHE A 99 -20.49 3.03 -14.07
C PHE A 99 -20.80 4.52 -14.11
N ARG A 100 -22.02 4.89 -13.77
CA ARG A 100 -22.45 6.30 -13.73
C ARG A 100 -21.65 7.11 -12.71
N LEU A 101 -21.48 6.60 -11.50
CA LEU A 101 -20.75 7.26 -10.43
C LEU A 101 -19.29 7.48 -10.79
N GLU A 102 -18.63 6.42 -11.24
CA GLU A 102 -17.19 6.44 -11.49
C GLU A 102 -16.84 7.24 -12.75
N SER A 103 -17.65 7.14 -13.82
CA SER A 103 -17.41 7.93 -15.01
C SER A 103 -17.67 9.41 -14.77
N ASP A 104 -18.67 9.78 -13.97
CA ASP A 104 -18.96 11.18 -13.65
C ASP A 104 -17.83 11.84 -12.85
N ARG A 105 -17.29 11.16 -11.83
CA ARG A 105 -16.17 11.72 -11.07
C ARG A 105 -14.85 11.70 -11.85
N MET A 106 -14.62 10.75 -12.78
CA MET A 106 -13.47 10.80 -13.67
C MET A 106 -13.58 11.95 -14.68
N LEU A 107 -14.78 12.28 -15.12
CA LEU A 107 -15.02 13.41 -16.01
C LEU A 107 -14.63 14.72 -15.34
N SER A 108 -15.19 15.00 -14.18
CA SER A 108 -14.82 16.15 -13.37
C SER A 108 -15.44 16.08 -11.97
N LEU A 109 -14.70 16.51 -10.97
CA LEU A 109 -15.26 16.80 -9.66
C LEU A 109 -16.03 18.14 -9.70
N ALA A 110 -16.86 18.37 -8.69
CA ALA A 110 -17.62 19.62 -8.55
C ALA A 110 -16.73 20.84 -8.27
N PHE A 111 -15.53 20.63 -7.69
CA PHE A 111 -14.54 21.65 -7.38
C PHE A 111 -15.13 22.90 -6.67
N THR A 112 -15.98 22.67 -5.69
CA THR A 112 -16.54 23.78 -4.91
C THR A 112 -15.57 24.22 -3.81
N PRO A 113 -15.48 25.54 -3.49
CA PRO A 113 -14.68 26.00 -2.36
C PRO A 113 -15.05 25.31 -1.05
N LYS A 114 -16.35 25.02 -0.84
CA LYS A 114 -16.84 24.33 0.35
C LYS A 114 -16.31 22.87 0.43
N SER A 115 -16.33 22.13 -0.68
CA SER A 115 -15.82 20.75 -0.72
C SER A 115 -14.34 20.73 -0.38
N LEU A 116 -13.54 21.60 -0.99
CA LEU A 116 -12.11 21.68 -0.69
C LEU A 116 -11.86 22.02 0.78
N GLU A 117 -12.56 23.03 1.32
CA GLU A 117 -12.38 23.43 2.72
C GLU A 117 -12.71 22.30 3.70
N VAL A 118 -13.83 21.59 3.47
CA VAL A 118 -14.22 20.46 4.31
C VAL A 118 -13.19 19.35 4.27
N GLN A 119 -12.75 18.94 3.07
CA GLN A 119 -11.81 17.83 2.96
C GLN A 119 -10.40 18.19 3.45
N ARG A 120 -9.94 19.43 3.27
CA ARG A 120 -8.71 19.90 3.90
C ARG A 120 -8.76 19.75 5.42
N GLN A 121 -9.84 20.21 6.05
CA GLN A 121 -10.01 20.09 7.50
C GLN A 121 -10.01 18.62 7.95
N VAL A 122 -10.71 17.75 7.23
CA VAL A 122 -10.74 16.31 7.54
C VAL A 122 -9.33 15.72 7.50
N VAL A 123 -8.59 15.93 6.42
CA VAL A 123 -7.23 15.38 6.26
C VAL A 123 -6.25 15.99 7.26
N VAL A 124 -6.37 17.28 7.56
CA VAL A 124 -5.56 17.96 8.60
C VAL A 124 -5.81 17.36 9.98
N GLU A 125 -7.07 17.13 10.33
CA GLU A 125 -7.41 16.51 11.62
C GLU A 125 -6.97 15.04 11.67
N GLU A 126 -7.05 14.31 10.57
CA GLU A 126 -6.52 12.96 10.46
C GLU A 126 -5.00 12.94 10.65
N PHE A 127 -4.27 13.87 10.01
CA PHE A 127 -2.83 14.03 10.22
C PHE A 127 -2.51 14.23 11.70
N LYS A 128 -3.20 15.17 12.35
CA LYS A 128 -3.01 15.46 13.77
C LYS A 128 -3.33 14.25 14.66
N GLN A 129 -4.47 13.59 14.43
CA GLN A 129 -4.89 12.47 15.25
C GLN A 129 -3.99 11.25 15.09
N ASN A 130 -3.72 10.82 13.87
CA ASN A 130 -3.05 9.54 13.60
C ASN A 130 -1.53 9.64 13.66
N TYR A 131 -0.95 10.81 13.35
CA TYR A 131 0.49 10.96 13.23
C TYR A 131 1.13 11.83 14.31
N LEU A 132 0.43 12.83 14.85
CA LEU A 132 1.01 13.74 15.84
C LEU A 132 0.55 13.47 17.29
N ASN A 133 -0.72 13.10 17.48
CA ASN A 133 -1.31 12.96 18.81
C ASN A 133 -1.42 11.50 19.28
N GLN A 134 -1.35 10.54 18.36
CA GLN A 134 -1.38 9.13 18.72
C GLN A 134 0.01 8.65 19.15
N PRO A 135 0.13 7.86 20.25
CA PRO A 135 1.38 7.21 20.59
C PRO A 135 1.96 6.44 19.39
N TYR A 136 3.26 6.62 19.13
CA TYR A 136 3.98 6.02 17.99
C TYR A 136 3.53 6.47 16.59
N GLY A 137 2.61 7.42 16.47
CA GLY A 137 2.05 7.86 15.20
C GLY A 137 3.09 8.46 14.26
N ASP A 138 4.14 9.11 14.77
CA ASP A 138 5.18 9.76 13.98
C ASP A 138 6.29 8.81 13.46
N ILE A 139 6.23 7.51 13.75
CA ILE A 139 7.28 6.55 13.35
C ILE A 139 7.56 6.60 11.85
N LEU A 140 6.53 6.54 11.00
CA LEU A 140 6.72 6.58 9.55
C LEU A 140 7.20 7.95 9.04
N LEU A 141 6.78 9.04 9.68
CA LEU A 141 7.26 10.39 9.37
C LEU A 141 8.75 10.56 9.69
N LEU A 142 9.27 9.78 10.64
CA LEU A 142 10.70 9.77 11.03
C LEU A 142 11.49 8.75 10.20
N MET A 143 10.96 7.54 10.01
CA MET A 143 11.66 6.44 9.35
C MET A 143 11.85 6.67 7.85
N ARG A 144 10.82 7.15 7.15
CA ARG A 144 10.89 7.33 5.69
C ARG A 144 12.00 8.30 5.27
N PRO A 145 12.12 9.53 5.82
CA PRO A 145 13.23 10.44 5.48
C PRO A 145 14.60 9.98 6.04
N LEU A 146 14.62 9.06 7.04
CA LEU A 146 15.85 8.41 7.46
C LEU A 146 16.36 7.45 6.39
N ALA A 147 15.47 6.62 5.82
CA ALA A 147 15.80 5.62 4.82
C ALA A 147 16.00 6.24 3.43
N PHE A 148 15.07 7.03 2.93
CA PHE A 148 15.12 7.63 1.61
C PHE A 148 15.69 9.04 1.62
N LYS A 149 16.64 9.32 0.73
CA LYS A 149 17.29 10.64 0.61
C LYS A 149 16.98 11.35 -0.70
N LYS A 150 16.54 10.60 -1.72
CA LYS A 150 16.26 11.10 -3.07
C LYS A 150 14.87 10.72 -3.54
N HIS A 151 14.48 9.45 -3.35
CA HIS A 151 13.22 8.96 -3.85
C HIS A 151 12.03 9.58 -3.10
N PRO A 152 10.88 9.86 -3.75
CA PRO A 152 9.68 10.40 -3.11
C PRO A 152 9.09 9.54 -2.00
N TYR A 153 9.48 8.27 -1.88
CA TYR A 153 9.10 7.44 -0.72
C TYR A 153 9.61 7.97 0.62
N GLN A 154 10.36 9.07 0.62
CA GLN A 154 10.80 9.77 1.84
C GLN A 154 9.65 10.41 2.63
N TRP A 155 8.44 10.55 2.06
CA TRP A 155 7.27 11.02 2.80
C TRP A 155 6.15 9.98 2.84
N ALA A 156 5.33 10.07 3.88
CA ALA A 156 4.14 9.25 4.02
C ALA A 156 3.01 9.77 3.14
N THR A 157 2.02 8.94 2.86
CA THR A 157 0.83 9.28 2.08
C THR A 157 0.06 10.47 2.64
N ILE A 158 0.06 10.65 3.97
CA ILE A 158 -0.56 11.79 4.64
C ILE A 158 0.18 13.11 4.35
N GLY A 159 1.41 13.07 3.86
CA GLY A 159 2.28 14.22 3.62
C GLY A 159 3.39 14.37 4.66
N LYS A 160 4.31 15.32 4.40
CA LYS A 160 5.40 15.70 5.31
C LYS A 160 4.95 16.64 6.42
N GLU A 161 4.15 17.62 6.05
CA GLU A 161 3.78 18.75 6.88
C GLU A 161 2.31 19.08 6.69
N VAL A 162 1.63 19.42 7.79
CA VAL A 162 0.21 19.80 7.80
C VAL A 162 -0.05 20.98 6.87
N SER A 163 0.87 21.97 6.84
CA SER A 163 0.76 23.16 6.01
C SER A 163 0.61 22.88 4.52
N HIS A 164 1.20 21.77 4.01
CA HIS A 164 1.04 21.39 2.61
C HIS A 164 -0.42 21.13 2.22
N ILE A 165 -1.24 20.69 3.17
CA ILE A 165 -2.67 20.46 2.98
C ILE A 165 -3.47 21.72 3.34
N GLU A 166 -3.12 22.40 4.45
CA GLU A 166 -3.81 23.63 4.89
C GLU A 166 -3.77 24.73 3.81
N ASP A 167 -2.63 24.86 3.14
CA ASP A 167 -2.39 25.89 2.11
C ASP A 167 -2.77 25.44 0.69
N ALA A 168 -3.31 24.23 0.50
CA ALA A 168 -3.69 23.72 -0.81
C ALA A 168 -4.76 24.61 -1.48
N THR A 169 -4.46 25.10 -2.66
CA THR A 169 -5.36 25.97 -3.42
C THR A 169 -6.25 25.20 -4.38
N MET A 170 -7.36 25.80 -4.79
CA MET A 170 -8.24 25.17 -5.78
C MET A 170 -7.57 24.99 -7.15
N GLU A 171 -6.63 25.85 -7.50
CA GLU A 171 -5.85 25.74 -8.73
C GLU A 171 -4.95 24.50 -8.71
N GLU A 172 -4.16 24.32 -7.65
CA GLU A 172 -3.29 23.14 -7.46
C GLU A 172 -4.12 21.85 -7.44
N VAL A 173 -5.27 21.86 -6.78
CA VAL A 173 -6.20 20.73 -6.75
C VAL A 173 -6.69 20.37 -8.15
N LYS A 174 -7.14 21.35 -8.95
CA LYS A 174 -7.56 21.11 -10.33
C LYS A 174 -6.41 20.60 -11.21
N GLU A 175 -5.23 21.20 -11.10
CA GLU A 175 -4.05 20.78 -11.83
C GLU A 175 -3.72 19.31 -11.54
N PHE A 176 -3.67 18.91 -10.28
CA PHE A 176 -3.40 17.53 -9.88
C PHE A 176 -4.45 16.55 -10.42
N PHE A 177 -5.74 16.91 -10.36
CA PHE A 177 -6.81 16.08 -10.90
C PHE A 177 -6.66 15.87 -12.41
N PHE A 178 -6.57 16.94 -13.19
CA PHE A 178 -6.50 16.83 -14.63
C PHE A 178 -5.20 16.19 -15.13
N LYS A 179 -4.16 16.24 -14.34
CA LYS A 179 -2.86 15.61 -14.61
C LYS A 179 -2.87 14.10 -14.36
N HIS A 180 -3.56 13.62 -13.34
CA HIS A 180 -3.42 12.24 -12.88
C HIS A 180 -4.69 11.38 -12.98
N TYR A 181 -5.89 11.96 -12.79
CA TYR A 181 -7.16 11.22 -12.78
C TYR A 181 -7.76 11.12 -14.18
N ALA A 182 -7.02 10.51 -15.09
CA ALA A 182 -7.34 10.40 -16.51
C ALA A 182 -7.70 8.95 -16.89
N PRO A 183 -8.53 8.72 -17.93
CA PRO A 183 -8.83 7.36 -18.39
C PRO A 183 -7.57 6.58 -18.79
N ASN A 184 -6.61 7.23 -19.43
CA ASN A 184 -5.33 6.60 -19.81
C ASN A 184 -4.31 6.48 -18.67
N ASN A 185 -4.70 6.79 -17.45
CA ASN A 185 -3.94 6.56 -16.21
C ASN A 185 -4.74 5.69 -15.23
N ALA A 186 -5.74 4.97 -15.73
CA ALA A 186 -6.64 4.18 -14.90
C ALA A 186 -6.79 2.74 -15.43
N ILE A 187 -7.05 1.82 -14.53
CA ILE A 187 -7.40 0.44 -14.79
C ILE A 187 -8.74 0.17 -14.10
N LEU A 188 -9.76 -0.15 -14.89
CA LEU A 188 -11.07 -0.55 -14.40
C LEU A 188 -11.15 -2.08 -14.38
N VAL A 189 -11.53 -2.65 -13.27
CA VAL A 189 -11.82 -4.08 -13.15
C VAL A 189 -13.24 -4.27 -12.63
N VAL A 190 -14.04 -5.04 -13.36
CA VAL A 190 -15.40 -5.43 -12.96
C VAL A 190 -15.40 -6.94 -12.74
N ALA A 191 -15.67 -7.38 -11.51
CA ALA A 191 -15.64 -8.80 -11.16
C ALA A 191 -16.91 -9.24 -10.43
N GLY A 192 -17.43 -10.41 -10.75
CA GLY A 192 -18.62 -10.97 -10.11
C GLY A 192 -19.69 -11.46 -11.11
N ASP A 193 -20.96 -11.40 -10.71
CA ASP A 193 -22.06 -11.82 -11.58
C ASP A 193 -22.38 -10.76 -12.63
N VAL A 194 -21.54 -10.71 -13.67
CA VAL A 194 -21.62 -9.75 -14.76
C VAL A 194 -21.63 -10.46 -16.11
N ASP A 195 -22.16 -9.80 -17.12
CA ASP A 195 -22.01 -10.20 -18.52
C ASP A 195 -20.94 -9.31 -19.19
N ILE A 196 -20.04 -9.94 -19.95
CA ILE A 196 -18.90 -9.25 -20.55
C ILE A 196 -19.36 -8.17 -21.56
N GLU A 197 -20.36 -8.48 -22.38
CA GLU A 197 -20.87 -7.54 -23.38
C GLU A 197 -21.66 -6.38 -22.73
N GLU A 198 -22.32 -6.65 -21.60
CA GLU A 198 -22.93 -5.59 -20.79
C GLU A 198 -21.87 -4.64 -20.25
N VAL A 199 -20.79 -5.18 -19.67
CA VAL A 199 -19.66 -4.36 -19.16
C VAL A 199 -19.01 -3.54 -20.26
N LYS A 200 -18.81 -4.11 -21.46
CA LYS A 200 -18.29 -3.38 -22.62
C LYS A 200 -19.20 -2.21 -22.98
N THR A 201 -20.50 -2.47 -23.12
CA THR A 201 -21.50 -1.46 -23.46
C THR A 201 -21.55 -0.33 -22.43
N LEU A 202 -21.55 -0.67 -21.15
CA LEU A 202 -21.54 0.32 -20.05
C LEU A 202 -20.22 1.10 -19.98
N SER A 203 -19.09 0.45 -20.27
CA SER A 203 -17.78 1.10 -20.35
C SER A 203 -17.74 2.13 -21.48
N GLU A 204 -18.19 1.75 -22.67
CA GLU A 204 -18.29 2.66 -23.81
C GLU A 204 -19.23 3.83 -23.54
N LYS A 205 -20.41 3.55 -22.97
CA LYS A 205 -21.41 4.58 -22.64
C LYS A 205 -20.89 5.59 -21.60
N GLY A 206 -20.24 5.11 -20.54
CA GLY A 206 -19.82 5.95 -19.41
C GLY A 206 -18.46 6.60 -19.60
N PHE A 207 -17.47 5.84 -20.04
CA PHE A 207 -16.07 6.30 -20.03
C PHE A 207 -15.55 6.75 -21.41
N ALA A 208 -16.03 6.21 -22.55
CA ALA A 208 -15.52 6.60 -23.85
C ALA A 208 -15.70 8.11 -24.18
N PRO A 209 -16.75 8.81 -23.68
CA PRO A 209 -16.87 10.25 -23.87
C PRO A 209 -15.82 11.08 -23.12
N ILE A 210 -15.11 10.51 -22.14
CA ILE A 210 -14.07 11.22 -21.38
C ILE A 210 -12.80 11.27 -22.23
N GLU A 211 -12.31 12.47 -22.50
CA GLU A 211 -11.12 12.64 -23.30
C GLU A 211 -9.87 12.08 -22.64
N ARG A 212 -8.99 11.49 -23.44
CA ARG A 212 -7.62 11.17 -23.05
C ARG A 212 -6.91 12.44 -22.61
N ARG A 213 -6.13 12.36 -21.53
CA ARG A 213 -5.36 13.50 -21.01
C ARG A 213 -3.86 13.29 -21.21
N ASP A 214 -3.13 14.38 -21.17
CA ASP A 214 -1.67 14.35 -21.23
C ASP A 214 -1.11 14.03 -19.82
N VAL A 215 -0.96 12.73 -19.56
CA VAL A 215 -0.40 12.22 -18.30
C VAL A 215 1.12 12.30 -18.38
N PRO A 216 1.80 12.95 -17.44
CA PRO A 216 3.25 13.09 -17.48
C PRO A 216 3.95 11.73 -17.44
N VAL A 217 5.01 11.62 -18.21
CA VAL A 217 5.94 10.49 -18.08
C VAL A 217 6.65 10.61 -16.74
N ARG A 218 6.51 9.59 -15.91
CA ARG A 218 7.13 9.54 -14.59
C ARG A 218 8.66 9.44 -14.72
N ASN A 219 9.36 10.35 -14.09
CA ASN A 219 10.82 10.37 -14.03
C ASN A 219 11.25 10.66 -12.59
N LEU A 220 11.14 9.65 -11.74
CA LEU A 220 11.49 9.77 -10.33
C LEU A 220 13.00 9.62 -10.12
N PRO A 221 13.58 10.39 -9.18
CA PRO A 221 14.96 10.20 -8.80
C PRO A 221 15.13 8.83 -8.14
N GLN A 222 16.09 8.06 -8.58
CA GLN A 222 16.41 6.77 -7.96
C GLN A 222 17.11 6.99 -6.61
N GLU A 223 16.71 6.17 -5.63
CA GLU A 223 17.43 6.13 -4.35
C GLU A 223 18.81 5.48 -4.57
N PRO A 224 19.91 6.13 -4.18
CA PRO A 224 21.23 5.54 -4.30
C PRO A 224 21.38 4.37 -3.33
N ARG A 225 22.22 3.39 -3.69
CA ARG A 225 22.57 2.30 -2.78
C ARG A 225 23.15 2.88 -1.50
N GLN A 226 22.60 2.43 -0.37
CA GLN A 226 23.05 2.89 0.95
C GLN A 226 24.39 2.22 1.31
N GLU A 227 25.38 3.04 1.72
CA GLU A 227 26.74 2.62 2.03
C GLU A 227 27.12 2.79 3.51
N GLU A 228 26.20 3.34 4.32
CA GLU A 228 26.39 3.52 5.76
C GLU A 228 25.10 3.31 6.53
N ALA A 229 25.19 2.71 7.72
CA ALA A 229 24.06 2.57 8.62
C ALA A 229 23.58 3.96 9.09
N ARG A 230 22.26 4.14 9.16
CA ARG A 230 21.65 5.39 9.63
C ARG A 230 20.85 5.13 10.88
N THR A 231 21.00 5.99 11.87
CA THR A 231 20.29 5.88 13.14
C THR A 231 19.62 7.19 13.51
N LEU A 232 18.48 7.08 14.16
CA LEU A 232 17.76 8.20 14.77
C LEU A 232 17.27 7.76 16.14
N SER A 233 17.48 8.59 17.15
CA SER A 233 16.97 8.35 18.51
C SER A 233 16.04 9.50 18.87
N VAL A 234 14.83 9.15 19.32
CA VAL A 234 13.83 10.11 19.79
C VAL A 234 13.27 9.68 21.13
N GLU A 235 12.77 10.66 21.89
CA GLU A 235 12.07 10.42 23.14
C GLU A 235 10.67 11.00 23.06
N ARG A 236 9.65 10.20 23.40
CA ARG A 236 8.24 10.59 23.34
C ARG A 236 7.48 10.14 24.58
N ASP A 237 6.33 10.74 24.81
CA ASP A 237 5.41 10.32 25.87
C ASP A 237 4.59 9.11 25.41
N VAL A 238 5.18 7.93 25.54
CA VAL A 238 4.62 6.65 25.11
C VAL A 238 4.81 5.60 26.20
N PRO A 239 4.01 4.50 26.18
CA PRO A 239 4.02 3.50 27.24
C PRO A 239 5.33 2.72 27.37
N VAL A 240 5.96 2.34 26.26
CA VAL A 240 7.16 1.47 26.21
C VAL A 240 8.11 1.90 25.11
N ASP A 241 9.36 1.50 25.21
CA ASP A 241 10.35 1.68 24.16
C ASP A 241 10.00 0.82 22.95
N VAL A 242 10.19 1.38 21.73
CA VAL A 242 9.99 0.69 20.46
C VAL A 242 11.30 0.66 19.68
N PHE A 243 11.67 -0.52 19.22
CA PHE A 243 12.70 -0.70 18.19
C PHE A 243 12.02 -0.74 16.83
N TYR A 244 12.47 0.12 15.92
CA TYR A 244 12.01 0.14 14.55
C TYR A 244 13.19 0.20 13.60
N SER A 245 13.30 -0.74 12.67
CA SER A 245 14.37 -0.67 11.67
C SER A 245 13.84 -0.99 10.27
N ALA A 246 14.53 -0.46 9.26
CA ALA A 246 14.19 -0.67 7.87
C ALA A 246 15.46 -0.88 7.03
N TYR A 247 15.34 -1.72 6.01
CA TYR A 247 16.39 -2.06 5.06
C TYR A 247 15.85 -1.88 3.65
N HIS A 248 16.61 -1.25 2.76
CA HIS A 248 16.22 -1.18 1.34
C HIS A 248 16.13 -2.57 0.74
N MET A 249 15.08 -2.79 -0.04
CA MET A 249 14.80 -4.03 -0.75
C MET A 249 14.45 -3.77 -2.21
N CYS A 250 14.28 -4.84 -2.98
CA CYS A 250 13.85 -4.77 -4.37
C CYS A 250 12.43 -4.21 -4.55
N SER A 251 12.10 -3.82 -5.77
CA SER A 251 10.75 -3.40 -6.17
C SER A 251 9.77 -4.57 -6.26
N ARG A 252 8.48 -4.26 -6.30
CA ARG A 252 7.41 -5.26 -6.46
C ARG A 252 7.52 -6.08 -7.76
N ALA A 253 8.03 -5.47 -8.82
CA ALA A 253 8.20 -6.13 -10.12
C ALA A 253 9.49 -6.95 -10.23
N ASP A 254 10.40 -6.87 -9.26
CA ASP A 254 11.66 -7.62 -9.27
C ASP A 254 11.40 -9.10 -8.99
N LYS A 255 12.14 -9.97 -9.67
CA LYS A 255 12.07 -11.44 -9.47
C LYS A 255 12.36 -11.88 -8.02
N ASN A 256 13.17 -11.11 -7.31
CA ASN A 256 13.56 -11.38 -5.92
C ASN A 256 12.46 -10.99 -4.91
N PHE A 257 11.40 -10.32 -5.35
CA PHE A 257 10.30 -9.91 -4.48
C PHE A 257 9.69 -11.09 -3.71
N TYR A 258 9.43 -12.19 -4.40
CA TYR A 258 8.79 -13.38 -3.80
C TYR A 258 9.67 -14.03 -2.72
N ALA A 259 10.98 -14.06 -2.93
CA ALA A 259 11.90 -14.56 -1.92
C ALA A 259 12.01 -13.59 -0.73
N THR A 260 11.99 -12.28 -0.96
CA THR A 260 11.99 -11.27 0.09
C THR A 260 10.71 -11.33 0.94
N ASP A 261 9.56 -11.57 0.33
CA ASP A 261 8.29 -11.77 1.04
C ASP A 261 8.32 -13.03 1.90
N LEU A 262 8.84 -14.15 1.37
CA LEU A 262 9.03 -15.38 2.15
C LEU A 262 10.00 -15.19 3.32
N ILE A 263 11.03 -14.34 3.20
CA ILE A 263 11.91 -13.97 4.31
C ILE A 263 11.11 -13.34 5.45
N SER A 264 10.20 -12.42 5.15
CA SER A 264 9.35 -11.80 6.17
C SER A 264 8.47 -12.82 6.88
N ASP A 265 7.90 -13.77 6.13
CA ASP A 265 7.08 -14.86 6.67
C ASP A 265 7.88 -15.85 7.56
N ILE A 266 9.12 -16.17 7.19
CA ILE A 266 10.02 -17.00 8.00
C ILE A 266 10.33 -16.29 9.32
N LEU A 267 10.59 -14.98 9.26
CA LEU A 267 11.00 -14.20 10.42
C LEU A 267 9.85 -13.94 11.39
N SER A 268 8.67 -13.49 10.95
CA SER A 268 7.67 -13.02 11.91
C SER A 268 6.25 -13.56 11.75
N ARG A 269 5.90 -14.25 10.67
CA ARG A 269 4.47 -14.55 10.44
C ARG A 269 3.95 -15.75 11.23
N GLY A 270 3.37 -15.46 12.40
CA GLY A 270 2.68 -16.40 13.30
C GLY A 270 3.59 -17.03 14.33
N ASN A 271 2.99 -17.75 15.28
CA ASN A 271 3.65 -18.25 16.50
C ASN A 271 4.77 -19.30 16.27
N SER A 272 4.94 -19.76 15.04
CA SER A 272 6.05 -20.67 14.67
C SER A 272 7.17 -19.98 13.90
N SER A 273 7.16 -18.66 13.83
CA SER A 273 8.21 -17.85 13.20
C SER A 273 9.45 -17.74 14.09
N ARG A 274 10.59 -17.39 13.46
CA ARG A 274 11.88 -17.33 14.15
C ARG A 274 11.91 -16.27 15.23
N LEU A 275 11.53 -15.04 14.89
CA LEU A 275 11.55 -13.90 15.83
C LEU A 275 10.61 -14.13 17.02
N TYR A 276 9.39 -14.63 16.76
CA TYR A 276 8.46 -14.92 17.84
C TYR A 276 9.02 -15.95 18.81
N ASN A 277 9.51 -17.11 18.33
CA ASN A 277 10.03 -18.14 19.20
C ASN A 277 11.27 -17.69 19.95
N SER A 278 12.25 -17.10 19.24
CA SER A 278 13.53 -16.73 19.84
C SER A 278 13.44 -15.49 20.71
N LEU A 279 12.87 -14.39 20.20
CA LEU A 279 13.01 -13.08 20.84
C LEU A 279 11.80 -12.69 21.70
N VAL A 280 10.60 -13.19 21.36
CA VAL A 280 9.40 -12.91 22.17
C VAL A 280 9.19 -13.96 23.24
N LYS A 281 9.20 -15.25 22.87
CA LYS A 281 8.84 -16.33 23.78
C LYS A 281 10.00 -16.77 24.68
N ASP A 282 11.19 -17.07 24.09
CA ASP A 282 12.30 -17.69 24.81
C ASP A 282 13.17 -16.66 25.51
N GLN A 283 13.69 -15.65 24.80
CA GLN A 283 14.57 -14.62 25.35
C GLN A 283 13.81 -13.47 26.01
N LYS A 284 12.52 -13.27 25.65
CA LYS A 284 11.67 -12.21 26.19
C LYS A 284 12.26 -10.80 26.03
N LEU A 285 12.89 -10.55 24.89
CA LEU A 285 13.42 -9.23 24.55
C LEU A 285 12.34 -8.27 24.08
N PHE A 286 11.29 -8.82 23.48
CA PHE A 286 10.15 -8.06 22.98
C PHE A 286 8.84 -8.61 23.56
N SER A 287 7.84 -7.76 23.73
CA SER A 287 6.46 -8.17 23.98
C SER A 287 5.78 -8.61 22.69
N ASP A 288 6.11 -7.96 21.59
CA ASP A 288 5.74 -8.30 20.21
C ASP A 288 6.85 -7.83 19.27
N LEU A 289 7.02 -8.52 18.14
CA LEU A 289 8.01 -8.18 17.14
C LEU A 289 7.55 -8.70 15.77
N ASP A 290 7.41 -7.78 14.81
CA ASP A 290 7.05 -8.07 13.45
C ASP A 290 8.19 -7.77 12.46
N ALA A 291 8.21 -8.54 11.36
CA ALA A 291 9.01 -8.29 10.19
C ALA A 291 8.10 -8.33 8.95
N PHE A 292 8.11 -7.30 8.15
CA PHE A 292 7.21 -7.16 6.99
C PHE A 292 7.85 -6.32 5.88
N ILE A 293 7.28 -6.41 4.68
CA ILE A 293 7.73 -5.66 3.51
C ILE A 293 6.70 -4.61 3.10
N GLY A 294 7.16 -3.50 2.54
CA GLY A 294 6.29 -2.42 2.05
C GLY A 294 5.56 -2.80 0.76
N GLY A 295 6.19 -3.54 -0.13
CA GLY A 295 5.60 -4.01 -1.39
C GLY A 295 5.35 -2.92 -2.44
N GLU A 296 6.11 -1.83 -2.36
CA GLU A 296 6.05 -0.70 -3.28
C GLU A 296 6.47 -1.08 -4.71
N LEU A 297 5.96 -0.36 -5.72
CA LEU A 297 6.27 -0.58 -7.14
C LEU A 297 7.74 -0.28 -7.48
N ASP A 298 8.33 0.75 -6.85
CA ASP A 298 9.77 0.99 -6.89
C ASP A 298 10.48 0.27 -5.73
N ALA A 299 11.81 0.37 -5.63
CA ALA A 299 12.56 -0.23 -4.53
C ALA A 299 12.06 0.28 -3.17
N GLY A 300 11.56 -0.63 -2.36
CA GLY A 300 10.90 -0.35 -1.10
C GLY A 300 11.76 -0.67 0.12
N LEU A 301 11.09 -0.94 1.25
CA LEU A 301 11.72 -1.23 2.51
C LEU A 301 11.21 -2.54 3.13
N PHE A 302 12.14 -3.27 3.72
CA PHE A 302 11.89 -4.37 4.64
C PHE A 302 11.95 -3.83 6.06
N TYR A 303 10.92 -4.04 6.85
CA TYR A 303 10.76 -3.44 8.18
C TYR A 303 10.84 -4.48 9.29
N PHE A 304 11.36 -4.02 10.44
CA PHE A 304 11.20 -4.65 11.76
C PHE A 304 10.55 -3.63 12.69
N ALA A 305 9.53 -4.03 13.42
CA ALA A 305 8.82 -3.21 14.40
C ALA A 305 8.54 -4.04 15.64
N GLY A 306 9.00 -3.60 16.81
CA GLY A 306 8.80 -4.36 18.05
C GLY A 306 8.77 -3.48 19.28
N ASN A 307 7.82 -3.78 20.16
CA ASN A 307 7.74 -3.22 21.50
C ASN A 307 8.70 -3.98 22.43
N LEU A 308 9.60 -3.27 23.11
CA LEU A 308 10.53 -3.90 24.03
C LEU A 308 9.79 -4.45 25.27
N ALA A 309 10.26 -5.58 25.78
CA ALA A 309 9.83 -6.06 27.08
C ALA A 309 10.38 -5.19 28.21
N GLU A 310 9.70 -5.16 29.34
CA GLU A 310 10.09 -4.33 30.49
C GLU A 310 11.53 -4.62 30.96
N GLY A 311 12.32 -3.57 31.09
CA GLY A 311 13.72 -3.64 31.54
C GLY A 311 14.72 -4.05 30.46
N VAL A 312 14.29 -4.29 29.24
CA VAL A 312 15.18 -4.60 28.10
C VAL A 312 15.74 -3.30 27.52
N THR A 313 17.04 -3.31 27.17
CA THR A 313 17.68 -2.17 26.51
C THR A 313 17.59 -2.29 25.00
N MET A 314 17.59 -1.14 24.29
CA MET A 314 17.63 -1.10 22.81
C MET A 314 18.78 -1.92 22.24
N GLU A 315 19.96 -1.85 22.87
CA GLU A 315 21.15 -2.60 22.45
C GLU A 315 20.93 -4.12 22.54
N ALA A 316 20.29 -4.60 23.60
CA ALA A 316 19.99 -6.04 23.76
C ALA A 316 18.95 -6.50 22.70
N ALA A 317 17.93 -5.67 22.44
CA ALA A 317 16.91 -5.93 21.46
C ALA A 317 17.52 -6.00 20.04
N GLU A 318 18.33 -5.02 19.66
CA GLU A 318 19.01 -4.96 18.36
C GLU A 318 19.94 -6.17 18.16
N LYS A 319 20.77 -6.51 19.13
CA LYS A 319 21.64 -7.71 19.09
C LYS A 319 20.84 -9.01 18.92
N GLY A 320 19.67 -9.08 19.55
CA GLY A 320 18.77 -10.21 19.39
C GLY A 320 18.32 -10.38 17.93
N ILE A 321 17.88 -9.29 17.28
CA ILE A 321 17.49 -9.29 15.87
C ILE A 321 18.68 -9.64 14.98
N GLU A 322 19.84 -8.98 15.19
CA GLU A 322 21.06 -9.24 14.43
C GLU A 322 21.47 -10.73 14.49
N ALA A 323 21.36 -11.36 15.65
CA ALA A 323 21.67 -12.78 15.81
C ALA A 323 20.75 -13.70 15.00
N GLU A 324 19.45 -13.38 14.87
CA GLU A 324 18.52 -14.12 14.03
C GLU A 324 18.76 -13.86 12.52
N LEU A 325 19.12 -12.63 12.16
CA LEU A 325 19.51 -12.31 10.78
C LEU A 325 20.82 -12.98 10.39
N ASP A 326 21.78 -13.10 11.31
CA ASP A 326 23.05 -13.82 11.08
C ASP A 326 22.82 -15.32 10.83
N LYS A 327 21.88 -15.95 11.52
CA LYS A 327 21.48 -17.34 11.23
C LYS A 327 20.92 -17.43 9.81
N LEU A 328 20.03 -16.50 9.41
CA LEU A 328 19.44 -16.51 8.06
C LEU A 328 20.50 -16.29 6.97
N LYS A 329 21.52 -15.49 7.22
CA LYS A 329 22.64 -15.24 6.29
C LYS A 329 23.62 -16.41 6.19
N ASN A 330 23.82 -17.16 7.27
CA ASN A 330 24.87 -18.17 7.35
C ASN A 330 24.38 -19.60 7.24
N GLU A 331 23.09 -19.86 7.47
CA GLU A 331 22.51 -21.20 7.46
C GLU A 331 21.38 -21.26 6.42
N LEU A 332 21.28 -22.37 5.69
CA LEU A 332 20.16 -22.61 4.79
C LEU A 332 18.87 -22.82 5.60
N VAL A 333 17.79 -22.25 5.12
CA VAL A 333 16.45 -22.46 5.71
C VAL A 333 16.09 -23.95 5.57
N PRO A 334 15.71 -24.64 6.66
CA PRO A 334 15.28 -26.03 6.59
C PRO A 334 14.12 -26.25 5.62
N ALA A 335 14.15 -27.33 4.85
CA ALA A 335 13.13 -27.61 3.83
C ALA A 335 11.68 -27.64 4.35
N ASN A 336 11.49 -28.09 5.60
CA ASN A 336 10.17 -28.09 6.24
C ASN A 336 9.71 -26.69 6.62
N GLU A 337 10.61 -25.78 7.00
CA GLU A 337 10.31 -24.39 7.32
C GLU A 337 9.95 -23.60 6.04
N LEU A 338 10.73 -23.74 4.98
CA LEU A 338 10.45 -23.12 3.69
C LEU A 338 9.10 -23.62 3.12
N ARG A 339 8.85 -24.93 3.19
CA ARG A 339 7.56 -25.49 2.77
C ARG A 339 6.38 -24.93 3.57
N LYS A 340 6.55 -24.78 4.89
CA LYS A 340 5.52 -24.19 5.77
C LYS A 340 5.10 -22.78 5.30
N VAL A 341 6.05 -21.90 5.03
CA VAL A 341 5.74 -20.54 4.60
C VAL A 341 5.14 -20.49 3.20
N LYS A 342 5.63 -21.29 2.26
CA LYS A 342 5.03 -21.44 0.92
C LYS A 342 3.57 -21.92 0.99
N ASN A 343 3.29 -22.95 1.78
CA ASN A 343 1.91 -23.41 2.00
C ASN A 343 1.01 -22.32 2.61
N LYS A 344 1.57 -21.49 3.48
CA LYS A 344 0.84 -20.37 4.08
C LYS A 344 0.48 -19.30 3.06
N VAL A 345 1.42 -18.91 2.21
CA VAL A 345 1.17 -17.98 1.08
C VAL A 345 0.10 -18.56 0.15
N GLN A 346 0.23 -19.83 -0.24
CA GLN A 346 -0.76 -20.51 -1.09
C GLN A 346 -2.16 -20.49 -0.44
N SER A 347 -2.26 -20.82 0.84
CA SER A 347 -3.54 -20.80 1.55
C SER A 347 -4.14 -19.38 1.62
N ALA A 348 -3.32 -18.38 1.95
CA ALA A 348 -3.78 -16.99 2.02
C ALA A 348 -4.28 -16.51 0.64
N HIS A 349 -3.56 -16.85 -0.42
CA HIS A 349 -3.96 -16.54 -1.79
C HIS A 349 -5.29 -17.20 -2.16
N MET A 350 -5.47 -18.49 -1.90
CA MET A 350 -6.72 -19.20 -2.16
C MET A 350 -7.92 -18.62 -1.38
N PHE A 351 -7.70 -18.23 -0.13
CA PHE A 351 -8.77 -17.58 0.66
C PHE A 351 -9.10 -16.18 0.16
N SER A 352 -8.11 -15.42 -0.30
CA SER A 352 -8.34 -14.08 -0.87
C SER A 352 -9.18 -14.14 -2.15
N GLU A 353 -9.02 -15.18 -2.96
CA GLU A 353 -9.77 -15.40 -4.21
C GLU A 353 -11.26 -15.76 -4.01
N ILE A 354 -11.73 -15.95 -2.79
CA ILE A 354 -13.17 -16.13 -2.51
C ILE A 354 -13.93 -14.81 -2.76
N SER A 355 -13.30 -13.68 -2.49
CA SER A 355 -13.89 -12.36 -2.66
C SER A 355 -13.74 -11.83 -4.09
N ALA A 356 -14.87 -11.47 -4.73
CA ALA A 356 -14.86 -10.80 -6.04
C ALA A 356 -14.06 -9.49 -6.00
N LEU A 357 -14.14 -8.74 -4.89
CA LEU A 357 -13.38 -7.50 -4.71
C LEU A 357 -11.87 -7.77 -4.67
N ASN A 358 -11.41 -8.78 -3.93
CA ASN A 358 -9.99 -9.12 -3.90
C ASN A 358 -9.47 -9.55 -5.28
N LYS A 359 -10.27 -10.33 -6.02
CA LYS A 359 -9.93 -10.69 -7.41
C LYS A 359 -9.81 -9.45 -8.29
N ALA A 360 -10.72 -8.49 -8.16
CA ALA A 360 -10.67 -7.23 -8.90
C ALA A 360 -9.43 -6.42 -8.57
N MET A 361 -9.09 -6.26 -7.30
CA MET A 361 -7.88 -5.56 -6.85
C MET A 361 -6.59 -6.24 -7.32
N HIS A 362 -6.53 -7.58 -7.23
CA HIS A 362 -5.36 -8.34 -7.68
C HIS A 362 -5.16 -8.24 -9.20
N LEU A 363 -6.26 -8.29 -9.99
CA LEU A 363 -6.20 -8.09 -11.43
C LEU A 363 -5.71 -6.67 -11.78
N ALA A 364 -6.25 -5.64 -11.11
CA ALA A 364 -5.85 -4.26 -11.33
C ALA A 364 -4.36 -4.03 -11.01
N THR A 365 -3.89 -4.55 -9.87
CA THR A 365 -2.49 -4.43 -9.48
C THR A 365 -1.57 -5.22 -10.40
N SER A 366 -1.97 -6.43 -10.82
CA SER A 366 -1.21 -7.25 -11.76
C SER A 366 -1.09 -6.58 -13.14
N GLU A 367 -2.17 -5.98 -13.64
CA GLU A 367 -2.16 -5.19 -14.88
C GLU A 367 -1.22 -3.99 -14.76
N LEU A 368 -1.25 -3.28 -13.63
CA LEU A 368 -0.36 -2.14 -13.39
C LEU A 368 1.13 -2.54 -13.40
N ILE A 369 1.46 -3.72 -12.89
CA ILE A 369 2.84 -4.26 -12.92
C ILE A 369 3.25 -4.69 -14.32
N GLY A 370 2.30 -4.83 -15.26
CA GLY A 370 2.55 -5.09 -16.68
C GLY A 370 1.86 -6.31 -17.26
N ASP A 371 1.26 -7.18 -16.45
CA ASP A 371 0.53 -8.37 -16.94
C ASP A 371 -0.55 -8.81 -15.94
N ALA A 372 -1.81 -8.61 -16.30
CA ALA A 372 -2.95 -9.06 -15.49
C ALA A 372 -2.88 -10.57 -15.15
N ASN A 373 -2.24 -11.38 -16.00
CA ASN A 373 -2.11 -12.82 -15.76
C ASN A 373 -1.15 -13.19 -14.63
N LEU A 374 -0.38 -12.25 -14.09
CA LEU A 374 0.43 -12.47 -12.89
C LEU A 374 -0.44 -12.97 -11.71
N VAL A 375 -1.70 -12.59 -11.64
CA VAL A 375 -2.64 -13.13 -10.66
C VAL A 375 -2.72 -14.66 -10.67
N ASN A 376 -2.51 -15.28 -11.82
CA ASN A 376 -2.55 -16.73 -12.00
C ASN A 376 -1.18 -17.43 -11.85
N THR A 377 -0.08 -16.71 -12.05
CA THR A 377 1.28 -17.29 -12.11
C THR A 377 2.15 -16.95 -10.90
N GLN A 378 1.77 -15.98 -10.07
CA GLN A 378 2.59 -15.57 -8.92
C GLN A 378 2.88 -16.70 -7.93
N LEU A 379 1.97 -17.68 -7.75
CA LEU A 379 2.22 -18.83 -6.88
C LEU A 379 3.37 -19.72 -7.39
N GLU A 380 3.54 -19.83 -8.71
CA GLU A 380 4.68 -20.56 -9.30
C GLU A 380 5.99 -19.87 -8.95
N SER A 381 6.01 -18.53 -8.90
CA SER A 381 7.18 -17.76 -8.49
C SER A 381 7.53 -18.00 -7.03
N TYR A 382 6.54 -18.09 -6.13
CA TYR A 382 6.79 -18.47 -4.72
C TYR A 382 7.31 -19.92 -4.62
N GLU A 383 6.73 -20.86 -5.39
CA GLU A 383 7.19 -22.25 -5.37
C GLU A 383 8.62 -22.43 -5.89
N ALA A 384 9.03 -21.62 -6.84
CA ALA A 384 10.37 -21.65 -7.41
C ALA A 384 11.49 -21.19 -6.45
N VAL A 385 11.16 -20.42 -5.41
CA VAL A 385 12.16 -19.90 -4.45
C VAL A 385 12.86 -21.04 -3.71
N THR A 386 14.19 -21.01 -3.69
CA THR A 386 15.04 -21.99 -2.99
C THR A 386 15.54 -21.46 -1.64
N ALA A 387 16.11 -22.34 -0.82
CA ALA A 387 16.76 -21.93 0.43
C ALA A 387 18.02 -21.10 0.17
N GLU A 388 18.69 -21.35 -0.94
CA GLU A 388 19.85 -20.59 -1.42
C GLU A 388 19.46 -19.16 -1.81
N ASP A 389 18.33 -18.97 -2.53
CA ASP A 389 17.81 -17.64 -2.86
C ASP A 389 17.52 -16.80 -1.60
N ILE A 390 16.89 -17.42 -0.61
CA ILE A 390 16.63 -16.81 0.70
C ILE A 390 17.94 -16.35 1.37
N GLN A 391 18.95 -17.23 1.41
CA GLN A 391 20.22 -16.93 2.05
C GLN A 391 21.00 -15.83 1.32
N GLU A 392 21.02 -15.85 -0.01
CA GLU A 392 21.71 -14.86 -0.82
C GLU A 392 21.09 -13.48 -0.65
N LEU A 393 19.75 -13.39 -0.71
CA LEU A 393 19.03 -12.17 -0.51
C LEU A 393 19.15 -11.63 0.92
N ALA A 394 19.14 -12.51 1.92
CA ALA A 394 19.34 -12.10 3.31
C ALA A 394 20.72 -11.45 3.50
N LYS A 395 21.78 -11.95 2.81
CA LYS A 395 23.11 -11.34 2.84
C LYS A 395 23.14 -9.94 2.21
N ASP A 396 22.38 -9.73 1.13
CA ASP A 396 22.32 -8.42 0.46
C ASP A 396 21.43 -7.42 1.20
N ILE A 397 20.21 -7.82 1.60
CA ILE A 397 19.25 -6.93 2.28
C ILE A 397 19.76 -6.54 3.66
N PHE A 398 20.18 -7.52 4.48
CA PHE A 398 20.55 -7.29 5.88
C PHE A 398 22.04 -7.01 6.08
N ARG A 399 22.64 -6.28 5.14
CA ARG A 399 23.96 -5.67 5.32
C ARG A 399 23.85 -4.58 6.38
N LYS A 400 24.88 -4.44 7.21
CA LYS A 400 24.91 -3.39 8.23
C LYS A 400 24.74 -1.99 7.65
N GLU A 401 25.39 -1.74 6.51
CA GLU A 401 25.34 -0.46 5.79
C GLU A 401 23.95 -0.12 5.29
N ASN A 402 23.08 -1.12 5.07
CA ASN A 402 21.71 -0.96 4.57
C ASN A 402 20.69 -0.70 5.68
N SER A 403 21.12 -0.69 6.96
CA SER A 403 20.20 -0.51 8.07
C SER A 403 19.83 0.96 8.30
N ASN A 404 18.56 1.18 8.60
CA ASN A 404 18.03 2.45 9.08
C ASN A 404 17.29 2.14 10.38
N THR A 405 17.82 2.59 11.52
CA THR A 405 17.30 2.23 12.85
C THR A 405 16.75 3.45 13.57
N LEU A 406 15.51 3.34 14.03
CA LEU A 406 14.86 4.32 14.88
C LEU A 406 14.74 3.74 16.30
N TYR A 407 15.46 4.33 17.24
CA TYR A 407 15.33 4.07 18.68
C TYR A 407 14.26 5.02 19.23
N TYR A 408 13.10 4.48 19.51
CA TYR A 408 11.95 5.26 19.98
C TYR A 408 11.77 5.04 21.47
N HIS A 409 12.27 5.98 22.28
CA HIS A 409 12.30 5.87 23.73
C HIS A 409 11.05 6.44 24.38
N ALA A 410 10.51 5.71 25.34
CA ALA A 410 9.51 6.21 26.25
C ALA A 410 10.14 7.20 27.25
N LYS A 411 9.50 8.36 27.44
CA LYS A 411 9.92 9.29 28.48
C LYS A 411 9.84 8.64 29.86
N LYS A 412 10.94 8.66 30.60
CA LYS A 412 10.91 8.23 31.97
C LYS A 412 9.99 9.14 32.78
N LYS A 413 8.93 8.58 33.37
CA LYS A 413 8.11 9.33 34.31
C LYS A 413 9.05 9.81 35.41
N GLN A 414 9.15 11.11 35.65
CA GLN A 414 9.77 11.63 36.87
C GLN A 414 8.94 11.08 38.01
N ASP A 415 9.57 10.29 38.88
CA ASP A 415 8.98 9.94 40.17
C ASP A 415 8.76 11.26 40.91
N ASP A 416 7.53 11.76 40.92
CA ASP A 416 7.09 12.78 41.85
C ASP A 416 7.22 12.17 43.26
N ARG A 417 8.41 12.39 43.88
CA ARG A 417 8.65 12.13 45.30
C ARG A 417 8.15 13.29 46.13
#